data_f84cf1f3eaa5cbb46657d8592a37571a
#
_entry.id   f84cf1f3eaa5cbb46657d8592a37571a
#
_cell.length_a   1.000
_cell.length_b   1.000
_cell.length_c   1.000
_cell.angle_alpha   90.00
_cell.angle_beta   90.00
_cell.angle_gamma   90.00
#
_symmetry.space_group_name_H-M   'P 1'
#
loop_
_entity.id
_entity.type
_entity.pdbx_description
1 polymer ?
#
loop_
_entity_poly.entity_id
_entity_poly.type
_entity_poly.pdbx_seq_one_letter_code
_entity_poly.pdbx_strand_id
1 'polypeptide(L)'
;MDFKFDVTSFFGKEKVLDKGHVELFDAMVQDPKLKIVNAARVSFNKEVSELSEKDIKLINFLLKHEHFSTFRHSYFSFRIKAPISVFRQFWKYQIGCDWVENENVGVIQLPETNINE
;
A
#
# COMPACT_ATOMS: atom_id res chain seq x y z
N MET A 1 2.12 0.30 24.06
CA MET A 1 1.39 0.67 22.84
C MET A 1 1.34 -0.53 21.91
N ASP A 2 0.15 -0.84 21.44
CA ASP A 2 -0.04 -1.97 20.52
C ASP A 2 0.11 -1.49 19.08
N PHE A 3 1.11 -2.02 18.37
CA PHE A 3 1.35 -1.71 16.96
C PHE A 3 0.76 -2.75 16.01
N LYS A 4 0.01 -3.70 16.54
CA LYS A 4 -0.58 -4.76 15.74
C LYS A 4 -1.53 -4.18 14.69
N PHE A 5 -1.34 -4.62 13.45
CA PHE A 5 -2.15 -4.20 12.31
C PHE A 5 -2.80 -5.43 11.68
N ASP A 6 -4.12 -5.42 11.61
CA ASP A 6 -4.88 -6.48 10.96
C ASP A 6 -5.60 -5.88 9.76
N VAL A 7 -5.18 -6.26 8.57
CA VAL A 7 -5.74 -5.73 7.32
C VAL A 7 -7.21 -6.11 7.15
N THR A 8 -7.66 -7.20 7.76
CA THR A 8 -9.06 -7.64 7.63
C THR A 8 -10.03 -6.65 8.25
N SER A 9 -9.58 -5.81 9.19
CA SER A 9 -10.41 -4.76 9.77
C SER A 9 -10.81 -3.68 8.76
N PHE A 10 -10.08 -3.60 7.65
CA PHE A 10 -10.36 -2.65 6.56
C PHE A 10 -11.17 -3.26 5.42
N PHE A 11 -11.50 -4.55 5.50
CA PHE A 11 -12.35 -5.17 4.48
C PHE A 11 -13.73 -4.55 4.51
N GLY A 12 -14.27 -4.28 3.34
CA GLY A 12 -15.58 -3.68 3.18
C GLY A 12 -15.61 -2.63 2.09
N LYS A 13 -16.80 -2.05 1.91
CA LYS A 13 -17.04 -1.05 0.88
C LYS A 13 -17.02 0.34 1.46
N GLU A 14 -16.30 1.24 0.79
CA GLU A 14 -16.37 2.67 1.01
C GLU A 14 -17.10 3.30 -0.14
N LYS A 15 -18.18 4.01 0.17
CA LYS A 15 -19.00 4.70 -0.82
C LYS A 15 -18.26 5.91 -1.37
N VAL A 16 -18.30 6.07 -2.69
CA VAL A 16 -17.71 7.24 -3.38
C VAL A 16 -18.83 7.94 -4.13
N LEU A 17 -19.14 9.17 -3.73
CA LEU A 17 -20.27 9.93 -4.24
C LEU A 17 -21.58 9.16 -4.02
N ASP A 18 -22.45 9.08 -5.02
CA ASP A 18 -23.77 8.46 -4.85
C ASP A 18 -23.84 7.01 -5.31
N LYS A 19 -23.12 6.63 -6.35
CA LYS A 19 -23.21 5.30 -6.97
C LYS A 19 -21.89 4.52 -7.02
N GLY A 20 -20.80 5.19 -6.75
CA GLY A 20 -19.48 4.56 -6.76
C GLY A 20 -19.12 3.92 -5.45
N HIS A 21 -18.16 3.01 -5.50
CA HIS A 21 -17.56 2.46 -4.28
C HIS A 21 -16.17 1.90 -4.55
N VAL A 22 -15.40 1.78 -3.48
CA VAL A 22 -14.15 1.04 -3.43
C VAL A 22 -14.27 0.00 -2.31
N GLU A 23 -13.94 -1.23 -2.61
CA GLU A 23 -14.01 -2.32 -1.65
C GLU A 23 -12.65 -3.01 -1.56
N LEU A 24 -12.05 -3.05 -0.38
CA LEU A 24 -10.93 -3.94 -0.11
C LEU A 24 -11.52 -5.29 0.25
N PHE A 25 -11.32 -6.31 -0.59
CA PHE A 25 -11.95 -7.62 -0.38
C PHE A 25 -10.96 -8.75 -0.16
N ASP A 26 -9.68 -8.53 -0.46
CA ASP A 26 -8.65 -9.54 -0.26
C ASP A 26 -7.28 -8.89 -0.06
N ALA A 27 -6.43 -9.58 0.67
CA ALA A 27 -5.05 -9.17 0.88
C ALA A 27 -4.16 -10.41 0.97
N MET A 28 -2.97 -10.30 0.45
CA MET A 28 -2.02 -11.42 0.46
C MET A 28 -1.57 -11.79 1.86
N VAL A 29 -1.44 -10.80 2.74
CA VAL A 29 -1.00 -11.01 4.12
C VAL A 29 -1.89 -10.25 5.09
N GLN A 30 -2.06 -10.83 6.27
CA GLN A 30 -2.91 -10.25 7.30
C GLN A 30 -2.29 -9.00 7.93
N ASP A 31 -1.00 -9.03 8.19
CA ASP A 31 -0.26 -7.88 8.74
C ASP A 31 0.84 -7.47 7.76
N PRO A 32 0.57 -6.52 6.85
CA PRO A 32 1.55 -6.08 5.87
C PRO A 32 2.74 -5.35 6.48
N LYS A 33 2.56 -4.64 7.58
CA LYS A 33 3.67 -3.96 8.25
C LYS A 33 4.69 -4.95 8.80
N LEU A 34 4.21 -6.01 9.43
CA LEU A 34 5.07 -7.08 9.93
C LEU A 34 5.83 -7.76 8.80
N LYS A 35 5.17 -8.00 7.68
CA LYS A 35 5.80 -8.60 6.50
C LYS A 35 6.91 -7.72 5.94
N ILE A 36 6.69 -6.42 5.87
CA ILE A 36 7.69 -5.45 5.39
C ILE A 36 8.92 -5.48 6.28
N VAL A 37 8.74 -5.44 7.60
CA VAL A 37 9.83 -5.45 8.57
C VAL A 37 10.63 -6.74 8.46
N ASN A 38 9.98 -7.89 8.42
CA ASN A 38 10.66 -9.17 8.33
C ASN A 38 11.39 -9.32 7.00
N ALA A 39 10.84 -8.84 5.91
CA ALA A 39 11.52 -8.82 4.62
C ALA A 39 12.78 -7.96 4.65
N ALA A 40 12.73 -6.80 5.31
CA ALA A 40 13.88 -5.92 5.44
C ALA A 40 15.00 -6.53 6.29
N ARG A 41 14.66 -7.37 7.26
CA ARG A 41 15.62 -7.96 8.21
C ARG A 41 16.11 -9.35 7.83
N VAL A 42 15.70 -9.86 6.68
CA VAL A 42 16.05 -11.23 6.26
C VAL A 42 17.57 -11.44 6.18
N SER A 43 18.32 -10.45 5.73
CA SER A 43 19.78 -10.52 5.63
C SER A 43 20.47 -10.60 6.98
N PHE A 44 19.81 -10.21 8.05
CA PHE A 44 20.34 -10.30 9.42
C PHE A 44 19.81 -11.53 10.14
N ASN A 45 19.08 -12.38 9.46
CA ASN A 45 18.45 -13.58 10.02
C ASN A 45 17.62 -13.28 11.27
N LYS A 46 16.94 -12.14 11.26
CA LYS A 46 16.06 -11.71 12.34
C LYS A 46 14.61 -11.73 11.85
N GLU A 47 13.77 -12.34 12.66
CA GLU A 47 12.35 -12.38 12.42
C GLU A 47 11.63 -11.97 13.70
N VAL A 48 10.63 -11.12 13.58
CA VAL A 48 9.80 -10.70 14.72
C VAL A 48 8.38 -11.18 14.52
N SER A 49 7.73 -11.52 15.62
CA SER A 49 6.33 -11.96 15.61
C SER A 49 5.36 -10.81 15.88
N GLU A 50 5.84 -9.74 16.49
CA GLU A 50 5.04 -8.56 16.81
C GLU A 50 5.83 -7.30 16.50
N LEU A 51 5.14 -6.24 16.09
CA LEU A 51 5.75 -4.95 15.83
C LEU A 51 6.09 -4.22 17.12
N SER A 52 7.24 -3.56 17.11
CA SER A 52 7.69 -2.68 18.18
C SER A 52 7.92 -1.27 17.63
N GLU A 53 8.27 -0.34 18.52
CA GLU A 53 8.60 1.02 18.12
C GLU A 53 9.79 1.06 17.14
N LYS A 54 10.78 0.19 17.32
CA LYS A 54 11.92 0.09 16.40
C LYS A 54 11.48 -0.32 14.99
N ASP A 55 10.49 -1.17 14.91
CA ASP A 55 9.98 -1.66 13.62
C ASP A 55 9.23 -0.54 12.87
N ILE A 56 8.48 0.26 13.58
CA ILE A 56 7.81 1.43 12.98
C ILE A 56 8.84 2.44 12.49
N LYS A 57 9.90 2.68 13.24
CA LYS A 57 11.00 3.54 12.80
C LYS A 57 11.70 2.99 11.55
N LEU A 58 11.86 1.68 11.46
CA LEU A 58 12.43 1.04 10.27
C LEU A 58 11.55 1.25 9.05
N ILE A 59 10.24 1.06 9.18
CA ILE A 59 9.29 1.31 8.08
C ILE A 59 9.40 2.75 7.60
N ASN A 60 9.39 3.71 8.51
CA ASN A 60 9.51 5.12 8.17
C ASN A 60 10.84 5.45 7.50
N PHE A 61 11.91 4.83 7.93
CA PHE A 61 13.23 4.96 7.30
C PHE A 61 13.22 4.44 5.86
N LEU A 62 12.64 3.26 5.64
CA LEU A 62 12.55 2.67 4.31
C LEU A 62 11.72 3.53 3.35
N LEU A 63 10.61 4.08 3.85
CA LEU A 63 9.78 5.00 3.07
C LEU A 63 10.54 6.27 2.70
N LYS A 64 11.20 6.89 3.67
CA LYS A 64 11.94 8.14 3.46
C LYS A 64 13.07 7.99 2.44
N HIS A 65 13.74 6.85 2.43
CA HIS A 65 14.85 6.59 1.52
C HIS A 65 14.45 5.83 0.25
N GLU A 66 13.15 5.72 0.00
CA GLU A 66 12.60 5.10 -1.22
C GLU A 66 13.04 3.63 -1.42
N HIS A 67 13.25 2.89 -0.33
CA HIS A 67 13.58 1.47 -0.37
C HIS A 67 12.29 0.65 -0.45
N PHE A 68 11.68 0.57 -1.63
CA PHE A 68 10.33 0.02 -1.79
C PHE A 68 10.29 -1.49 -2.05
N SER A 69 11.42 -2.15 -2.22
CA SER A 69 11.44 -3.59 -2.52
C SER A 69 10.73 -4.43 -1.45
N THR A 70 10.88 -4.07 -0.18
CA THR A 70 10.24 -4.78 0.93
C THR A 70 8.73 -4.59 0.95
N PHE A 71 8.24 -3.46 0.44
CA PHE A 71 6.80 -3.17 0.36
C PHE A 71 6.09 -4.02 -0.68
N ARG A 72 6.82 -4.61 -1.62
CA ARG A 72 6.27 -5.48 -2.65
C ARG A 72 5.90 -6.87 -2.15
N HIS A 73 6.17 -7.16 -0.88
CA HIS A 73 5.76 -8.41 -0.24
C HIS A 73 4.30 -8.40 0.22
N SER A 74 3.58 -7.34 -0.06
CA SER A 74 2.17 -7.19 0.32
C SER A 74 1.35 -6.77 -0.89
N TYR A 75 0.22 -7.46 -1.09
CA TYR A 75 -0.70 -7.19 -2.19
C TYR A 75 -2.10 -7.05 -1.65
N PHE A 76 -2.84 -6.13 -2.24
CA PHE A 76 -4.23 -5.86 -1.89
C PHE A 76 -5.08 -5.97 -3.13
N SER A 77 -6.25 -6.56 -2.98
CA SER A 77 -7.22 -6.66 -4.07
C SER A 77 -8.42 -5.79 -3.78
N PHE A 78 -8.70 -4.89 -4.71
CA PHE A 78 -9.81 -3.95 -4.59
C PHE A 78 -10.85 -4.22 -5.67
N ARG A 79 -12.11 -4.02 -5.30
CA ARG A 79 -13.22 -3.99 -6.23
C ARG A 79 -13.68 -2.56 -6.32
N ILE A 80 -13.69 -2.01 -7.54
CA ILE A 80 -13.98 -0.59 -7.76
C ILE A 80 -15.16 -0.46 -8.69
N LYS A 81 -16.15 0.33 -8.28
CA LYS A 81 -17.26 0.74 -9.13
C LYS A 81 -17.13 2.24 -9.41
N ALA A 82 -17.00 2.57 -10.68
CA ALA A 82 -16.81 3.95 -11.12
C ALA A 82 -17.36 4.15 -12.54
N PRO A 83 -17.59 5.39 -12.98
CA PRO A 83 -17.97 5.66 -14.37
C PRO A 83 -16.90 5.18 -15.36
N ILE A 84 -17.33 4.82 -16.56
CA ILE A 84 -16.43 4.33 -17.61
C ILE A 84 -15.32 5.35 -17.92
N SER A 85 -15.65 6.63 -17.92
CA SER A 85 -14.67 7.69 -18.19
C SER A 85 -13.53 7.69 -17.17
N VAL A 86 -13.85 7.42 -15.90
CA VAL A 86 -12.84 7.30 -14.84
C VAL A 86 -11.97 6.06 -15.05
N PHE A 87 -12.58 4.93 -15.39
CA PHE A 87 -11.84 3.70 -15.66
C PHE A 87 -10.90 3.80 -16.84
N ARG A 88 -11.31 4.46 -17.90
CA ARG A 88 -10.45 4.67 -19.07
C ARG A 88 -9.19 5.45 -18.69
N GLN A 89 -9.34 6.46 -17.87
CA GLN A 89 -8.21 7.22 -17.35
C GLN A 89 -7.34 6.36 -16.40
N PHE A 90 -7.96 5.68 -15.46
CA PHE A 90 -7.28 4.82 -14.50
C PHE A 90 -6.48 3.71 -15.20
N TRP A 91 -7.06 3.10 -16.22
CA TRP A 91 -6.41 2.02 -16.97
C TRP A 91 -5.12 2.45 -17.63
N LYS A 92 -5.05 3.66 -18.12
CA LYS A 92 -3.84 4.20 -18.76
C LYS A 92 -2.65 4.27 -17.81
N TYR A 93 -2.89 4.44 -16.54
CA TYR A 93 -1.87 4.73 -15.55
C TYR A 93 -1.48 3.53 -14.70
N GLN A 94 -1.65 2.32 -15.21
CA GLN A 94 -1.30 1.10 -14.48
C GLN A 94 0.19 0.82 -14.44
N ILE A 95 0.92 1.28 -15.44
CA ILE A 95 2.35 1.05 -15.57
C ILE A 95 3.04 2.41 -15.65
N GLY A 96 4.25 2.49 -15.13
CA GLY A 96 5.02 3.72 -15.19
C GLY A 96 4.51 4.78 -14.25
N CYS A 97 4.21 4.41 -13.04
CA CYS A 97 3.82 5.35 -12.00
C CYS A 97 5.02 5.72 -11.14
N ASP A 98 5.04 6.97 -10.72
CA ASP A 98 6.07 7.46 -9.82
C ASP A 98 5.58 7.43 -8.37
N TRP A 99 6.52 7.28 -7.46
CA TRP A 99 6.27 7.38 -6.04
C TRP A 99 6.57 8.80 -5.58
N VAL A 100 5.63 9.39 -4.88
CA VAL A 100 5.76 10.75 -4.35
C VAL A 100 5.50 10.72 -2.84
N GLU A 101 6.40 11.32 -2.09
CA GLU A 101 6.22 11.48 -0.65
C GLU A 101 5.22 12.61 -0.40
N ASN A 102 4.23 12.32 0.43
CA ASN A 102 3.23 13.29 0.85
C ASN A 102 3.25 13.39 2.37
N GLU A 103 3.36 14.61 2.89
CA GLU A 103 3.48 14.87 4.33
C GLU A 103 2.31 14.32 5.14
N ASN A 104 1.12 14.25 4.55
CA ASN A 104 -0.09 13.83 5.25
C ASN A 104 -0.35 12.34 5.18
N VAL A 105 0.00 11.70 4.05
CA VAL A 105 -0.31 10.29 3.79
C VAL A 105 0.93 9.41 3.58
N GLY A 106 2.13 10.00 3.64
CA GLY A 106 3.37 9.28 3.39
C GLY A 106 3.72 9.23 1.91
N VAL A 107 4.06 8.05 1.43
CA VAL A 107 4.43 7.86 0.02
C VAL A 107 3.20 7.44 -0.78
N ILE A 108 2.94 8.15 -1.87
CA ILE A 108 1.86 7.82 -2.79
C ILE A 108 2.42 7.56 -4.18
N GLN A 109 1.74 6.74 -4.93
CA GLN A 109 2.09 6.45 -6.31
C GLN A 109 1.29 7.35 -7.24
N LEU A 110 2.00 8.11 -8.09
CA LEU A 110 1.38 8.96 -9.09
C LEU A 110 1.55 8.37 -10.48
N PRO A 111 0.53 8.49 -11.34
CA PRO A 111 0.68 8.06 -12.72
C PRO A 111 1.69 8.94 -13.46
N GLU A 112 2.39 8.35 -14.43
CA GLU A 112 3.22 9.12 -15.34
C GLU A 112 2.37 10.10 -16.15
N THR A 113 2.85 11.33 -16.27
CA THR A 113 2.08 12.38 -16.94
C THR A 113 2.26 12.39 -18.45
N ASN A 114 3.23 11.68 -18.98
CA ASN A 114 3.56 11.68 -20.38
C ASN A 114 3.27 10.36 -21.10
N ILE A 115 2.35 9.59 -20.57
CA ILE A 115 1.92 8.36 -21.23
C ILE A 115 1.24 8.71 -22.54
N ASN A 116 1.71 8.11 -23.62
CA ASN A 116 1.14 8.32 -24.94
C ASN A 116 -0.26 7.70 -25.04
N GLU A 117 -1.10 8.46 -25.58
CA GLU A 117 -2.50 8.12 -25.76
C GLU A 117 -2.79 7.45 -27.10
#